data_f81c383d1ee72319126551321e656dda
#
_entry.id   f81c383d1ee72319126551321e656dda
#
_cell.length_a   1.000
_cell.length_b   1.000
_cell.length_c   1.000
_cell.angle_alpha   90.00
_cell.angle_beta   90.00
_cell.angle_gamma   90.00
#
_symmetry.space_group_name_H-M   'P 1'
#
loop_
_entity.id
_entity.type
_entity.pdbx_description
1 polymer ?
#
loop_
_entity_poly.entity_id
_entity_poly.type
_entity_poly.pdbx_seq_one_letter_code
_entity_poly.pdbx_strand_id
1 'polypeptide(L)'
;MTAENLYDSFYDSVRDKLQNADLAAVNQETIFVTDPKRVSGYPRFGTPTEVGDAMERAGFNLITLANNHALDQGIYGINTTTAFWDEKGISYVGAQSAKSYSEAPEAAVKFMEINGIRFAFVGYTYGTNGMPEPEGYPHLVEKLGDEERMHRQLSYAKSRADVVMVFVHWGTEYETEIDEQQEYYRDFFYREGVDAVIGTHPHVVQKWEIVEKDGTAYEADSVGWKKDLPQHKMLIYYSLGNLISAQTKEECQTGGLAEFTAVKQADGEICLGKCYLETIS
;
A
#
# COMPACT_ATOMS: atom_id res chain seq x y z
N MET A 1 -19.02 -3.50 -25.31
CA MET A 1 -18.39 -3.83 -24.03
C MET A 1 -19.22 -4.93 -23.41
N THR A 2 -18.65 -6.09 -23.17
CA THR A 2 -19.28 -7.13 -22.37
C THR A 2 -19.22 -6.69 -20.90
N ALA A 3 -20.12 -7.18 -20.04
CA ALA A 3 -20.10 -6.84 -18.61
C ALA A 3 -18.75 -7.20 -17.94
N GLU A 4 -18.02 -8.13 -18.53
CA GLU A 4 -16.71 -8.62 -18.06
C GLU A 4 -15.58 -7.59 -18.15
N ASN A 5 -15.69 -6.53 -18.97
CA ASN A 5 -14.62 -5.55 -19.23
C ASN A 5 -15.05 -4.11 -18.89
N LEU A 6 -16.06 -3.96 -18.03
CA LEU A 6 -16.66 -2.66 -17.74
C LEU A 6 -15.66 -1.66 -17.10
N TYR A 7 -14.74 -2.17 -16.26
CA TYR A 7 -13.78 -1.35 -15.50
C TYR A 7 -12.37 -1.30 -16.08
N ASP A 8 -12.10 -2.04 -17.18
CA ASP A 8 -10.74 -2.17 -17.73
C ASP A 8 -10.16 -0.83 -18.20
N SER A 9 -11.01 0.03 -18.78
CA SER A 9 -10.58 1.33 -19.30
C SER A 9 -10.07 2.31 -18.24
N PHE A 10 -10.38 2.08 -16.97
CA PHE A 10 -9.86 2.91 -15.89
C PHE A 10 -8.34 2.79 -15.73
N TYR A 11 -7.74 1.71 -16.21
CA TYR A 11 -6.32 1.43 -16.09
C TYR A 11 -5.54 1.60 -17.41
N ASP A 12 -6.18 2.05 -18.48
CA ASP A 12 -5.56 2.09 -19.81
C ASP A 12 -4.29 2.96 -19.84
N SER A 13 -4.28 4.07 -19.09
CA SER A 13 -3.13 5.00 -19.03
C SER A 13 -1.89 4.42 -18.34
N VAL A 14 -2.07 3.42 -17.44
CA VAL A 14 -0.99 2.85 -16.63
C VAL A 14 -0.72 1.38 -16.92
N ARG A 15 -1.59 0.70 -17.68
CA ARG A 15 -1.55 -0.75 -17.93
C ARG A 15 -0.19 -1.24 -18.40
N ASP A 16 0.39 -0.59 -19.40
CA ASP A 16 1.68 -1.02 -19.96
C ASP A 16 2.80 -0.98 -18.91
N LYS A 17 2.78 0.02 -18.00
CA LYS A 17 3.75 0.12 -16.92
C LYS A 17 3.54 -0.96 -15.88
N LEU A 18 2.29 -1.19 -15.47
CA LEU A 18 1.95 -2.22 -14.48
C LEU A 18 2.34 -3.60 -14.97
N GLN A 19 2.07 -3.93 -16.23
CA GLN A 19 2.39 -5.24 -16.82
C GLN A 19 3.89 -5.46 -17.06
N ASN A 20 4.69 -4.38 -17.15
CA ASN A 20 6.14 -4.46 -17.27
C ASN A 20 6.86 -4.43 -15.91
N ALA A 21 6.16 -4.17 -14.81
CA ALA A 21 6.73 -4.20 -13.47
C ALA A 21 6.77 -5.64 -12.92
N ASP A 22 7.85 -6.01 -12.24
CA ASP A 22 7.93 -7.28 -11.51
C ASP A 22 6.97 -7.29 -10.30
N LEU A 23 6.76 -6.11 -9.70
CA LEU A 23 5.82 -5.87 -8.60
C LEU A 23 5.00 -4.61 -8.91
N ALA A 24 3.68 -4.76 -8.98
CA ALA A 24 2.73 -3.65 -9.12
C ALA A 24 1.76 -3.70 -7.93
N ALA A 25 1.88 -2.70 -7.04
CA ALA A 25 1.07 -2.58 -5.83
C ALA A 25 0.03 -1.47 -5.94
N VAL A 26 -1.12 -1.64 -5.29
CA VAL A 26 -2.17 -0.63 -5.23
C VAL A 26 -2.92 -0.67 -3.89
N ASN A 27 -3.31 0.50 -3.38
CA ASN A 27 -4.26 0.59 -2.28
C ASN A 27 -5.68 0.39 -2.80
N GLN A 28 -6.34 -0.66 -2.32
CA GLN A 28 -7.77 -0.89 -2.56
C GLN A 28 -8.55 -0.26 -1.41
N GLU A 29 -8.96 1.00 -1.58
CA GLU A 29 -9.63 1.76 -0.52
C GLU A 29 -11.11 1.42 -0.36
N THR A 30 -11.68 0.64 -1.27
CA THR A 30 -13.06 0.16 -1.19
C THR A 30 -13.11 -1.35 -1.04
N ILE A 31 -14.00 -1.84 -0.18
CA ILE A 31 -14.10 -3.26 0.17
C ILE A 31 -15.06 -3.99 -0.76
N PHE A 32 -14.75 -5.24 -1.16
CA PHE A 32 -15.60 -6.01 -2.06
C PHE A 32 -16.84 -6.59 -1.40
N VAL A 33 -17.90 -6.66 -2.22
CA VAL A 33 -19.17 -7.32 -1.89
C VAL A 33 -19.63 -8.19 -3.07
N THR A 34 -20.24 -9.34 -2.77
CA THR A 34 -20.87 -10.22 -3.77
C THR A 34 -22.39 -10.12 -3.77
N ASP A 35 -23.00 -9.58 -2.69
CA ASP A 35 -24.43 -9.28 -2.64
C ASP A 35 -24.70 -7.94 -3.34
N PRO A 36 -25.44 -7.90 -4.46
CA PRO A 36 -25.77 -6.66 -5.16
C PRO A 36 -26.48 -5.60 -4.29
N LYS A 37 -27.15 -6.03 -3.22
CA LYS A 37 -27.83 -5.12 -2.28
C LYS A 37 -26.86 -4.36 -1.37
N ARG A 38 -25.61 -4.81 -1.30
CA ARG A 38 -24.54 -4.19 -0.53
C ARG A 38 -23.65 -3.28 -1.37
N VAL A 39 -23.85 -3.23 -2.68
CA VAL A 39 -23.13 -2.27 -3.55
C VAL A 39 -23.54 -0.86 -3.13
N SER A 40 -22.56 -0.06 -2.74
CA SER A 40 -22.77 1.28 -2.17
C SER A 40 -21.56 2.18 -2.38
N GLY A 41 -21.82 3.49 -2.48
CA GLY A 41 -20.80 4.54 -2.48
C GLY A 41 -20.59 5.11 -1.06
N TYR A 42 -19.96 6.30 -1.03
CA TYR A 42 -19.71 7.04 0.21
C TYR A 42 -21.01 7.18 1.05
N PRO A 43 -20.96 7.11 2.39
CA PRO A 43 -19.75 7.02 3.23
C PRO A 43 -19.29 5.58 3.56
N ARG A 44 -20.00 4.55 3.13
CA ARG A 44 -19.68 3.16 3.39
C ARG A 44 -19.66 2.39 2.08
N PHE A 45 -18.48 2.15 1.59
CA PHE A 45 -18.31 1.51 0.28
C PHE A 45 -18.62 0.02 0.31
N GLY A 46 -19.21 -0.44 -0.79
CA GLY A 46 -19.35 -1.84 -1.15
C GLY A 46 -19.16 -1.95 -2.64
N THR A 47 -18.01 -2.49 -3.06
CA THR A 47 -17.57 -2.51 -4.45
C THR A 47 -17.79 -3.90 -5.05
N PRO A 48 -18.35 -4.02 -6.27
CA PRO A 48 -18.49 -5.30 -6.93
C PRO A 48 -17.13 -5.90 -7.28
N THR A 49 -17.00 -7.23 -7.22
CA THR A 49 -15.74 -7.96 -7.45
C THR A 49 -15.19 -7.80 -8.87
N GLU A 50 -16.00 -7.40 -9.83
CA GLU A 50 -15.59 -7.14 -11.22
C GLU A 50 -14.56 -6.01 -11.32
N VAL A 51 -14.51 -5.10 -10.32
CA VAL A 51 -13.43 -4.12 -10.21
C VAL A 51 -12.10 -4.82 -9.92
N GLY A 52 -12.09 -5.82 -9.06
CA GLY A 52 -10.92 -6.63 -8.77
C GLY A 52 -10.44 -7.43 -9.99
N ASP A 53 -11.37 -7.96 -10.80
CA ASP A 53 -11.01 -8.62 -12.07
C ASP A 53 -10.31 -7.63 -13.03
N ALA A 54 -10.73 -6.37 -13.06
CA ALA A 54 -10.07 -5.35 -13.87
C ALA A 54 -8.68 -4.97 -13.32
N MET A 55 -8.54 -4.92 -11.99
CA MET A 55 -7.24 -4.70 -11.32
C MET A 55 -6.24 -5.82 -11.67
N GLU A 56 -6.67 -7.09 -11.62
CA GLU A 56 -5.85 -8.23 -12.01
C GLU A 56 -5.41 -8.11 -13.49
N ARG A 57 -6.34 -7.83 -14.40
CA ARG A 57 -6.04 -7.66 -15.82
C ARG A 57 -5.16 -6.45 -16.13
N ALA A 58 -5.21 -5.42 -15.29
CA ALA A 58 -4.31 -4.28 -15.38
C ALA A 58 -2.85 -4.64 -15.03
N GLY A 59 -2.63 -5.67 -14.20
CA GLY A 59 -1.30 -6.16 -13.84
C GLY A 59 -0.96 -6.02 -12.36
N PHE A 60 -1.87 -5.57 -11.51
CA PHE A 60 -1.61 -5.51 -10.07
C PHE A 60 -1.43 -6.91 -9.47
N ASN A 61 -0.38 -7.10 -8.70
CA ASN A 61 -0.03 -8.37 -8.07
C ASN A 61 0.23 -8.27 -6.56
N LEU A 62 0.09 -7.07 -5.97
CA LEU A 62 0.06 -6.83 -4.54
C LEU A 62 -1.01 -5.79 -4.19
N ILE A 63 -1.91 -6.13 -3.27
CA ILE A 63 -3.00 -5.26 -2.84
C ILE A 63 -2.78 -4.82 -1.40
N THR A 64 -2.97 -3.52 -1.11
CA THR A 64 -2.96 -3.06 0.28
C THR A 64 -4.39 -2.81 0.74
N LEU A 65 -4.75 -3.38 1.89
CA LEU A 65 -6.10 -3.39 2.43
C LEU A 65 -6.22 -2.62 3.75
N ALA A 66 -5.10 -2.17 4.33
CA ALA A 66 -5.12 -1.31 5.52
C ALA A 66 -5.44 0.13 5.12
N ASN A 67 -6.71 0.50 5.20
CA ASN A 67 -7.20 1.85 4.96
C ASN A 67 -8.43 2.14 5.83
N ASN A 68 -8.90 3.39 5.81
CA ASN A 68 -10.00 3.85 6.62
C ASN A 68 -11.37 3.24 6.23
N HIS A 69 -11.49 2.68 5.02
CA HIS A 69 -12.69 2.01 4.50
C HIS A 69 -12.65 0.48 4.58
N ALA A 70 -11.58 -0.09 5.14
CA ALA A 70 -11.40 -1.54 5.23
C ALA A 70 -12.56 -2.26 5.96
N LEU A 71 -13.21 -1.61 6.94
CA LEU A 71 -14.31 -2.18 7.70
C LEU A 71 -15.70 -1.67 7.31
N ASP A 72 -15.88 -0.99 6.19
CA ASP A 72 -17.17 -0.43 5.76
C ASP A 72 -18.29 -1.47 5.65
N GLN A 73 -17.97 -2.71 5.30
CA GLN A 73 -18.88 -3.86 5.25
C GLN A 73 -18.61 -4.88 6.38
N GLY A 74 -17.83 -4.45 7.40
CA GLY A 74 -17.44 -5.29 8.54
C GLY A 74 -16.70 -6.55 8.11
N ILE A 75 -16.79 -7.61 8.92
CA ILE A 75 -16.13 -8.90 8.66
C ILE A 75 -16.55 -9.54 7.33
N TYR A 76 -17.79 -9.27 6.87
CA TYR A 76 -18.26 -9.75 5.57
C TYR A 76 -17.42 -9.18 4.42
N GLY A 77 -17.17 -7.87 4.42
CA GLY A 77 -16.37 -7.22 3.40
C GLY A 77 -14.93 -7.73 3.38
N ILE A 78 -14.28 -7.79 4.54
CA ILE A 78 -12.92 -8.34 4.66
C ILE A 78 -12.85 -9.76 4.12
N ASN A 79 -13.75 -10.64 4.55
CA ASN A 79 -13.75 -12.04 4.09
C ASN A 79 -14.03 -12.18 2.59
N THR A 80 -14.94 -11.37 2.04
CA THR A 80 -15.22 -11.36 0.61
C THR A 80 -13.98 -10.91 -0.18
N THR A 81 -13.33 -9.82 0.26
CA THR A 81 -12.16 -9.25 -0.41
C THR A 81 -10.96 -10.19 -0.34
N THR A 82 -10.65 -10.71 0.84
CA THR A 82 -9.51 -11.62 1.01
C THR A 82 -9.71 -12.94 0.28
N ALA A 83 -10.94 -13.50 0.31
CA ALA A 83 -11.25 -14.71 -0.44
C ALA A 83 -11.14 -14.51 -1.96
N PHE A 84 -11.54 -13.35 -2.47
CA PHE A 84 -11.38 -12.99 -3.89
C PHE A 84 -9.90 -12.97 -4.29
N TRP A 85 -9.04 -12.30 -3.51
CA TRP A 85 -7.62 -12.25 -3.81
C TRP A 85 -6.91 -13.59 -3.61
N ASP A 86 -7.32 -14.39 -2.63
CA ASP A 86 -6.83 -15.77 -2.44
C ASP A 86 -7.15 -16.64 -3.65
N GLU A 87 -8.37 -16.54 -4.21
CA GLU A 87 -8.79 -17.27 -5.41
C GLU A 87 -7.98 -16.87 -6.66
N LYS A 88 -7.65 -15.58 -6.79
CA LYS A 88 -6.80 -15.05 -7.86
C LYS A 88 -5.30 -15.35 -7.65
N GLY A 89 -4.89 -15.82 -6.49
CA GLY A 89 -3.48 -16.00 -6.15
C GLY A 89 -2.70 -14.69 -6.02
N ILE A 90 -3.40 -13.57 -5.85
CA ILE A 90 -2.81 -12.24 -5.68
C ILE A 90 -2.56 -11.98 -4.20
N SER A 91 -1.37 -11.51 -3.89
CA SER A 91 -0.96 -11.20 -2.51
C SER A 91 -1.64 -9.92 -2.01
N TYR A 92 -1.97 -9.91 -0.71
CA TYR A 92 -2.45 -8.70 -0.04
C TYR A 92 -1.81 -8.53 1.34
N VAL A 93 -1.80 -7.30 1.86
CA VAL A 93 -1.27 -6.91 3.16
C VAL A 93 -2.18 -5.92 3.86
N GLY A 94 -2.00 -5.79 5.18
CA GLY A 94 -2.69 -4.78 5.98
C GLY A 94 -4.04 -5.23 6.53
N ALA A 95 -4.58 -6.35 6.05
CA ALA A 95 -5.74 -7.02 6.65
C ALA A 95 -5.58 -8.52 6.61
N GLN A 96 -6.27 -9.24 7.49
CA GLN A 96 -6.28 -10.69 7.57
C GLN A 96 -7.68 -11.24 7.26
N SER A 97 -7.74 -12.40 6.62
CA SER A 97 -9.00 -13.15 6.54
C SER A 97 -9.38 -13.69 7.91
N ALA A 98 -10.64 -13.58 8.31
CA ALA A 98 -11.11 -14.19 9.56
C ALA A 98 -10.95 -15.71 9.57
N LYS A 99 -10.90 -16.34 8.38
CA LYS A 99 -10.70 -17.79 8.24
C LYS A 99 -9.29 -18.24 8.62
N SER A 100 -8.29 -17.38 8.36
CA SER A 100 -6.87 -17.65 8.62
C SER A 100 -6.28 -16.70 9.68
N TYR A 101 -7.14 -16.03 10.43
CA TYR A 101 -6.76 -15.02 11.41
C TYR A 101 -5.81 -15.56 12.48
N SER A 102 -4.83 -14.76 12.79
CA SER A 102 -3.89 -14.98 13.88
C SER A 102 -3.59 -13.67 14.60
N GLU A 103 -3.61 -13.71 15.94
CA GLU A 103 -3.19 -12.56 16.75
C GLU A 103 -1.67 -12.34 16.74
N ALA A 104 -0.90 -13.36 16.32
CA ALA A 104 0.55 -13.24 16.25
C ALA A 104 0.93 -12.11 15.25
N PRO A 105 1.74 -11.13 15.66
CA PRO A 105 2.12 -10.01 14.78
C PRO A 105 2.74 -10.47 13.47
N GLU A 106 3.50 -11.53 13.51
CA GLU A 106 4.22 -12.13 12.37
C GLU A 106 3.27 -12.60 11.24
N ALA A 107 2.01 -12.93 11.59
CA ALA A 107 1.01 -13.39 10.61
C ALA A 107 0.60 -12.30 9.60
N ALA A 108 0.78 -11.04 9.96
CA ALA A 108 0.48 -9.90 9.08
C ALA A 108 1.60 -9.56 8.10
N VAL A 109 2.78 -10.19 8.21
CA VAL A 109 3.92 -9.96 7.33
C VAL A 109 3.83 -10.88 6.12
N LYS A 110 3.77 -10.29 4.92
CA LYS A 110 3.77 -11.04 3.66
C LYS A 110 5.17 -11.08 3.06
N PHE A 111 5.61 -12.24 2.63
CA PHE A 111 6.88 -12.42 1.93
C PHE A 111 6.65 -12.78 0.47
N MET A 112 7.45 -12.18 -0.42
CA MET A 112 7.53 -12.56 -1.82
C MET A 112 8.99 -12.59 -2.26
N GLU A 113 9.36 -13.57 -3.07
CA GLU A 113 10.66 -13.61 -3.73
C GLU A 113 10.48 -13.17 -5.18
N ILE A 114 11.18 -12.11 -5.57
CA ILE A 114 11.09 -11.49 -6.89
C ILE A 114 12.50 -11.39 -7.44
N ASN A 115 12.79 -12.08 -8.53
CA ASN A 115 14.09 -12.09 -9.20
C ASN A 115 15.28 -12.38 -8.24
N GLY A 116 15.08 -13.28 -7.25
CA GLY A 116 16.10 -13.67 -6.28
C GLY A 116 16.34 -12.67 -5.15
N ILE A 117 15.48 -11.68 -5.00
CA ILE A 117 15.41 -10.75 -3.87
C ILE A 117 14.17 -11.09 -3.06
N ARG A 118 14.33 -11.30 -1.74
CA ARG A 118 13.21 -11.54 -0.84
C ARG A 118 12.70 -10.23 -0.26
N PHE A 119 11.45 -9.93 -0.55
CA PHE A 119 10.72 -8.77 -0.01
C PHE A 119 9.83 -9.21 1.16
N ALA A 120 9.73 -8.34 2.16
CA ALA A 120 8.68 -8.38 3.17
C ALA A 120 7.80 -7.15 3.04
N PHE A 121 6.48 -7.35 3.10
CA PHE A 121 5.48 -6.29 3.01
C PHE A 121 4.61 -6.28 4.25
N VAL A 122 4.35 -5.08 4.77
CA VAL A 122 3.41 -4.83 5.87
C VAL A 122 2.54 -3.63 5.49
N GLY A 123 1.27 -3.64 5.92
CA GLY A 123 0.35 -2.53 5.67
C GLY A 123 -0.22 -2.00 6.98
N TYR A 124 -0.38 -0.67 7.11
CA TYR A 124 -0.96 -0.02 8.27
C TYR A 124 -1.94 1.08 7.88
N THR A 125 -2.95 1.31 8.70
CA THR A 125 -3.85 2.47 8.58
C THR A 125 -3.91 3.27 9.87
N TYR A 126 -4.15 4.58 9.78
CA TYR A 126 -4.41 5.42 10.95
C TYR A 126 -5.71 5.06 11.68
N GLY A 127 -6.64 4.41 10.99
CA GLY A 127 -7.93 4.07 11.55
C GLY A 127 -8.90 3.47 10.54
N THR A 128 -10.13 3.24 10.98
CA THR A 128 -11.22 2.60 10.21
C THR A 128 -12.51 3.40 10.27
N ASN A 129 -12.43 4.74 10.15
CA ASN A 129 -13.59 5.67 10.21
C ASN A 129 -14.52 5.42 11.41
N GLY A 130 -13.92 5.10 12.57
CA GLY A 130 -14.69 4.79 13.79
C GLY A 130 -15.39 3.43 13.77
N MET A 131 -15.20 2.62 12.74
CA MET A 131 -15.71 1.24 12.72
C MET A 131 -14.83 0.38 13.65
N PRO A 132 -15.44 -0.28 14.66
CA PRO A 132 -14.68 -1.12 15.57
C PRO A 132 -14.21 -2.41 14.87
N GLU A 133 -13.10 -2.96 15.38
CA GLU A 133 -12.72 -4.32 15.00
C GLU A 133 -13.85 -5.30 15.37
N PRO A 134 -14.14 -6.30 14.53
CA PRO A 134 -15.10 -7.33 14.84
C PRO A 134 -14.70 -8.10 16.11
N GLU A 135 -15.69 -8.50 16.91
CA GLU A 135 -15.49 -9.27 18.12
C GLU A 135 -14.68 -10.55 17.84
N GLY A 136 -13.60 -10.78 18.60
CA GLY A 136 -12.69 -11.91 18.43
C GLY A 136 -11.59 -11.70 17.38
N TYR A 137 -11.51 -10.52 16.75
CA TYR A 137 -10.52 -10.21 15.71
C TYR A 137 -9.87 -8.83 15.91
N PRO A 138 -9.15 -8.60 17.03
CA PRO A 138 -8.66 -7.26 17.41
C PRO A 138 -7.63 -6.65 16.46
N HIS A 139 -7.06 -7.45 15.56
CA HIS A 139 -6.07 -7.01 14.57
C HIS A 139 -6.45 -7.52 13.16
N LEU A 140 -7.76 -7.51 12.85
CA LEU A 140 -8.22 -7.90 11.51
C LEU A 140 -7.70 -6.94 10.45
N VAL A 141 -7.58 -5.65 10.81
CA VAL A 141 -6.91 -4.60 10.04
C VAL A 141 -5.75 -4.05 10.87
N GLU A 142 -4.56 -4.04 10.30
CA GLU A 142 -3.36 -3.54 10.98
C GLU A 142 -3.39 -2.01 11.07
N LYS A 143 -3.15 -1.48 12.26
CA LYS A 143 -3.26 -0.05 12.55
C LYS A 143 -1.95 0.54 13.06
N LEU A 144 -1.74 1.82 12.78
CA LEU A 144 -0.77 2.64 13.49
C LEU A 144 -1.18 2.76 14.98
N GLY A 145 -0.22 3.03 15.87
CA GLY A 145 -0.45 3.27 17.30
C GLY A 145 -0.08 2.12 18.22
N ASP A 146 -0.11 0.86 17.75
CA ASP A 146 0.44 -0.29 18.49
C ASP A 146 1.91 -0.49 18.10
N GLU A 147 2.79 0.35 18.61
CA GLU A 147 4.20 0.33 18.24
C GLU A 147 4.91 -0.96 18.67
N GLU A 148 4.50 -1.59 19.76
CA GLU A 148 5.07 -2.88 20.17
C GLU A 148 4.77 -3.95 19.13
N ARG A 149 3.53 -4.02 18.66
CA ARG A 149 3.12 -4.92 17.58
C ARG A 149 3.83 -4.62 16.27
N MET A 150 3.88 -3.34 15.89
CA MET A 150 4.60 -2.88 14.69
C MET A 150 6.09 -3.24 14.74
N HIS A 151 6.76 -2.98 15.89
CA HIS A 151 8.15 -3.36 16.12
C HIS A 151 8.39 -4.86 15.91
N ARG A 152 7.51 -5.71 16.46
CA ARG A 152 7.62 -7.16 16.31
C ARG A 152 7.46 -7.59 14.85
N GLN A 153 6.50 -7.01 14.11
CA GLN A 153 6.28 -7.27 12.68
C GLN A 153 7.51 -6.88 11.85
N LEU A 154 8.02 -5.66 12.04
CA LEU A 154 9.16 -5.14 11.28
C LEU A 154 10.46 -5.87 11.63
N SER A 155 10.69 -6.19 12.89
CA SER A 155 11.84 -7.03 13.30
C SER A 155 11.78 -8.42 12.69
N TYR A 156 10.59 -9.04 12.64
CA TYR A 156 10.38 -10.34 11.98
C TYR A 156 10.62 -10.24 10.47
N ALA A 157 10.07 -9.21 9.81
CA ALA A 157 10.28 -8.94 8.40
C ALA A 157 11.78 -8.81 8.07
N LYS A 158 12.48 -7.92 8.80
CA LYS A 158 13.90 -7.65 8.61
C LYS A 158 14.79 -8.87 8.82
N SER A 159 14.41 -9.77 9.74
CA SER A 159 15.19 -10.99 9.98
C SER A 159 15.10 -12.02 8.85
N ARG A 160 14.20 -11.86 7.89
CA ARG A 160 13.85 -12.85 6.85
C ARG A 160 13.80 -12.33 5.44
N ALA A 161 13.90 -11.02 5.23
CA ALA A 161 13.85 -10.40 3.92
C ALA A 161 15.11 -9.58 3.63
N ASP A 162 15.40 -9.40 2.36
CA ASP A 162 16.46 -8.53 1.87
C ASP A 162 15.96 -7.07 1.80
N VAL A 163 14.64 -6.86 1.61
CA VAL A 163 13.96 -5.54 1.52
C VAL A 163 12.68 -5.57 2.33
N VAL A 164 12.47 -4.57 3.20
CA VAL A 164 11.25 -4.39 3.97
C VAL A 164 10.51 -3.15 3.45
N MET A 165 9.27 -3.36 3.01
CA MET A 165 8.40 -2.29 2.51
C MET A 165 7.16 -2.14 3.38
N VAL A 166 6.83 -0.89 3.70
CA VAL A 166 5.61 -0.53 4.43
C VAL A 166 4.68 0.23 3.50
N PHE A 167 3.43 -0.22 3.44
CA PHE A 167 2.32 0.53 2.86
C PHE A 167 1.52 1.16 3.99
N VAL A 168 1.29 2.46 3.94
CA VAL A 168 0.65 3.15 5.04
C VAL A 168 -0.43 4.12 4.58
N HIS A 169 -1.59 4.05 5.22
CA HIS A 169 -2.73 4.91 4.96
C HIS A 169 -2.84 5.91 6.11
N TRP A 170 -2.39 7.15 5.90
CA TRP A 170 -2.11 8.14 6.94
C TRP A 170 -2.24 9.58 6.47
N GLY A 171 -2.04 10.52 7.41
CA GLY A 171 -2.03 11.94 7.10
C GLY A 171 -3.42 12.55 7.11
N THR A 172 -3.51 13.77 6.62
CA THR A 172 -4.74 14.57 6.62
C THR A 172 -5.30 14.66 5.19
N GLU A 173 -6.61 14.39 5.01
CA GLU A 173 -7.27 14.47 3.69
C GLU A 173 -7.11 15.87 3.07
N TYR A 174 -6.73 15.89 1.80
CA TYR A 174 -6.62 17.07 0.94
C TYR A 174 -5.48 18.03 1.27
N GLU A 175 -4.60 17.68 2.22
CA GLU A 175 -3.42 18.46 2.55
C GLU A 175 -2.22 18.01 1.72
N THR A 176 -1.56 18.95 1.03
CA THR A 176 -0.36 18.68 0.24
C THR A 176 0.91 18.64 1.08
N GLU A 177 0.90 19.31 2.23
CA GLU A 177 1.98 19.24 3.20
C GLU A 177 1.82 18.03 4.12
N ILE A 178 2.93 17.48 4.57
CA ILE A 178 2.92 16.39 5.53
C ILE A 178 2.54 16.89 6.93
N ASP A 179 1.85 16.05 7.69
CA ASP A 179 1.47 16.36 9.06
C ASP A 179 2.40 15.72 10.11
N GLU A 180 2.19 16.07 11.38
CA GLU A 180 2.99 15.58 12.52
C GLU A 180 2.93 14.04 12.66
N GLN A 181 1.81 13.40 12.29
CA GLN A 181 1.70 11.95 12.33
C GLN A 181 2.61 11.31 11.28
N GLN A 182 2.64 11.87 10.08
CA GLN A 182 3.49 11.39 8.99
C GLN A 182 4.98 11.57 9.35
N GLU A 183 5.36 12.70 9.94
CA GLU A 183 6.73 12.92 10.42
C GLU A 183 7.14 11.92 11.52
N TYR A 184 6.25 11.70 12.48
CA TYR A 184 6.49 10.77 13.58
C TYR A 184 6.72 9.33 13.09
N TYR A 185 5.84 8.82 12.23
CA TYR A 185 5.96 7.46 11.71
C TYR A 185 7.04 7.31 10.64
N ARG A 186 7.41 8.37 9.90
CA ARG A 186 8.63 8.38 9.09
C ARG A 186 9.83 8.02 9.96
N ASP A 187 10.01 8.72 11.08
CA ASP A 187 11.14 8.50 11.98
C ASP A 187 11.07 7.13 12.67
N PHE A 188 9.87 6.66 12.99
CA PHE A 188 9.66 5.30 13.51
C PHE A 188 10.09 4.25 12.51
N PHE A 189 9.58 4.27 11.28
CA PHE A 189 9.92 3.30 10.23
C PHE A 189 11.42 3.32 9.89
N TYR A 190 12.02 4.49 9.87
CA TYR A 190 13.46 4.61 9.67
C TYR A 190 14.26 3.92 10.78
N ARG A 191 13.91 4.14 12.05
CA ARG A 191 14.55 3.47 13.19
C ARG A 191 14.36 1.96 13.18
N GLU A 192 13.21 1.49 12.71
CA GLU A 192 12.93 0.06 12.55
C GLU A 192 13.69 -0.57 11.36
N GLY A 193 14.32 0.24 10.53
CA GLY A 193 15.12 -0.23 9.38
C GLY A 193 14.27 -0.65 8.19
N VAL A 194 13.17 0.03 7.95
CA VAL A 194 12.37 -0.10 6.73
C VAL A 194 13.13 0.49 5.55
N ASP A 195 13.06 -0.14 4.39
CA ASP A 195 13.77 0.29 3.18
C ASP A 195 12.92 1.20 2.31
N ALA A 196 11.60 0.95 2.25
CA ALA A 196 10.67 1.79 1.50
C ALA A 196 9.32 1.94 2.20
N VAL A 197 8.76 3.16 2.15
CA VAL A 197 7.42 3.50 2.65
C VAL A 197 6.59 4.10 1.53
N ILE A 198 5.40 3.56 1.31
CA ILE A 198 4.45 4.03 0.30
C ILE A 198 3.16 4.47 1.00
N GLY A 199 2.90 5.78 0.99
CA GLY A 199 1.76 6.39 1.66
C GLY A 199 0.58 6.65 0.74
N THR A 200 -0.61 6.60 1.35
CA THR A 200 -1.92 6.91 0.76
C THR A 200 -2.80 7.62 1.80
N HIS A 201 -4.00 7.98 1.47
CA HIS A 201 -5.06 8.64 2.24
C HIS A 201 -5.28 10.13 1.92
N PRO A 202 -4.27 11.01 1.81
CA PRO A 202 -4.53 12.44 1.57
C PRO A 202 -5.33 12.73 0.29
N HIS A 203 -5.46 11.77 -0.62
CA HIS A 203 -6.11 11.92 -1.93
C HIS A 203 -5.46 12.95 -2.86
N VAL A 204 -4.37 13.54 -2.43
CA VAL A 204 -3.51 14.45 -3.20
C VAL A 204 -2.09 13.91 -3.18
N VAL A 205 -1.32 14.22 -4.21
CA VAL A 205 0.09 13.85 -4.26
C VAL A 205 0.86 14.73 -3.28
N GLN A 206 1.60 14.08 -2.38
CA GLN A 206 2.54 14.76 -1.48
C GLN A 206 3.99 14.49 -1.93
N LYS A 207 4.93 15.17 -1.30
CA LYS A 207 6.36 15.00 -1.56
C LYS A 207 6.85 13.56 -1.37
N TRP A 208 8.02 13.27 -1.89
CA TRP A 208 8.78 12.09 -1.57
C TRP A 208 10.21 12.44 -1.18
N GLU A 209 10.82 11.62 -0.36
CA GLU A 209 12.10 11.89 0.26
C GLU A 209 12.97 10.63 0.30
N ILE A 210 14.25 10.86 0.49
CA ILE A 210 15.21 9.85 0.91
C ILE A 210 15.71 10.24 2.28
N VAL A 211 15.51 9.37 3.26
CA VAL A 211 15.95 9.57 4.65
C VAL A 211 17.28 8.86 4.87
N GLU A 212 18.30 9.58 5.34
CA GLU A 212 19.62 9.05 5.61
C GLU A 212 19.83 8.72 7.11
N LYS A 213 20.95 8.03 7.39
CA LYS A 213 21.30 7.51 8.71
C LYS A 213 21.36 8.54 9.84
N ASP A 214 21.62 9.80 9.52
CA ASP A 214 21.66 10.89 10.51
C ASP A 214 20.28 11.56 10.71
N GLY A 215 19.23 11.03 10.08
CA GLY A 215 17.89 11.61 10.10
C GLY A 215 17.71 12.76 9.11
N THR A 216 18.74 13.11 8.35
CA THR A 216 18.61 14.10 7.27
C THR A 216 17.72 13.53 6.20
N ALA A 217 16.63 14.23 5.89
CA ALA A 217 15.76 13.94 4.77
C ALA A 217 15.97 15.01 3.68
N TYR A 218 16.05 14.60 2.44
CA TYR A 218 16.08 15.52 1.31
C TYR A 218 15.02 15.16 0.30
N GLU A 219 14.31 16.20 -0.11
CA GLU A 219 13.37 16.08 -1.21
C GLU A 219 14.13 15.65 -2.46
N ALA A 220 13.63 14.62 -3.09
CA ALA A 220 14.10 14.24 -4.38
C ALA A 220 13.32 15.06 -5.41
N ASP A 221 14.04 15.76 -6.27
CA ASP A 221 13.43 16.47 -7.39
C ASP A 221 12.59 15.50 -8.22
N SER A 222 11.45 15.97 -8.69
CA SER A 222 10.46 15.27 -9.51
C SER A 222 11.01 14.72 -10.85
N VAL A 223 12.29 14.88 -11.12
CA VAL A 223 12.95 14.45 -12.35
C VAL A 223 14.02 13.40 -12.03
N GLY A 224 13.58 12.15 -12.04
CA GLY A 224 14.45 11.00 -12.27
C GLY A 224 15.74 10.94 -11.46
N TRP A 225 15.66 10.56 -10.21
CA TRP A 225 16.83 10.21 -9.44
C TRP A 225 17.48 8.95 -10.03
N LYS A 226 18.69 9.09 -10.55
CA LYS A 226 19.46 8.01 -11.22
C LYS A 226 20.56 7.41 -10.35
N LYS A 227 20.56 7.66 -9.05
CA LYS A 227 21.62 7.21 -8.18
C LYS A 227 21.15 6.03 -7.36
N ASP A 228 21.92 4.94 -7.37
CA ASP A 228 21.72 3.83 -6.46
C ASP A 228 21.80 4.34 -5.01
N LEU A 229 20.84 3.96 -4.19
CA LEU A 229 20.83 4.34 -2.77
C LEU A 229 21.77 3.39 -2.02
N PRO A 230 22.82 3.89 -1.34
CA PRO A 230 23.64 3.05 -0.48
C PRO A 230 22.81 2.52 0.70
N GLN A 231 23.29 1.45 1.33
CA GLN A 231 22.65 0.84 2.51
C GLN A 231 22.25 1.87 3.58
N HIS A 232 21.12 1.60 4.27
CA HIS A 232 20.56 2.38 5.36
C HIS A 232 19.97 3.74 4.96
N LYS A 233 19.39 3.80 3.77
CA LYS A 233 18.52 4.91 3.37
C LYS A 233 17.13 4.36 3.20
N MET A 234 16.13 5.10 3.68
CA MET A 234 14.73 4.78 3.49
C MET A 234 14.15 5.67 2.40
N LEU A 235 13.55 5.06 1.39
CA LEU A 235 12.76 5.75 0.38
C LEU A 235 11.34 5.95 0.92
N ILE A 236 10.80 7.15 0.85
CA ILE A 236 9.45 7.43 1.30
C ILE A 236 8.66 8.28 0.31
N TYR A 237 7.48 7.82 -0.07
CA TYR A 237 6.44 8.54 -0.78
C TYR A 237 5.30 8.77 0.20
N TYR A 238 5.04 10.03 0.58
CA TYR A 238 4.07 10.32 1.65
C TYR A 238 2.63 10.13 1.22
N SER A 239 2.28 10.50 -0.01
CA SER A 239 1.00 10.17 -0.63
C SER A 239 1.12 10.13 -2.14
N LEU A 240 0.56 9.09 -2.72
CA LEU A 240 0.46 8.94 -4.18
C LEU A 240 -0.81 9.57 -4.76
N GLY A 241 -1.69 10.19 -3.94
CA GLY A 241 -2.98 10.69 -4.43
C GLY A 241 -3.88 9.55 -4.91
N ASN A 242 -4.75 9.88 -5.85
CA ASN A 242 -5.74 8.94 -6.39
C ASN A 242 -5.31 8.39 -7.76
N LEU A 243 -5.27 7.07 -7.90
CA LEU A 243 -5.17 6.45 -9.22
C LEU A 243 -6.52 6.50 -9.95
N ILE A 244 -7.60 6.15 -9.24
CA ILE A 244 -8.98 6.20 -9.73
C ILE A 244 -9.84 6.71 -8.59
N SER A 245 -10.63 7.76 -8.86
CA SER A 245 -11.53 8.32 -7.85
C SER A 245 -12.73 8.99 -8.50
N ALA A 246 -13.84 9.06 -7.77
CA ALA A 246 -14.99 9.86 -8.11
C ALA A 246 -14.95 11.25 -7.45
N GLN A 247 -13.89 11.62 -6.76
CA GLN A 247 -13.72 12.94 -6.17
C GLN A 247 -13.57 13.99 -7.26
N THR A 248 -14.21 15.15 -7.05
CA THR A 248 -14.31 16.21 -8.08
C THR A 248 -13.40 17.41 -7.84
N LYS A 249 -12.69 17.45 -6.69
CA LYS A 249 -11.69 18.48 -6.43
C LYS A 249 -10.54 18.32 -7.41
N GLU A 250 -10.06 19.43 -7.98
CA GLU A 250 -9.01 19.42 -9.01
C GLU A 250 -7.74 18.76 -8.52
N GLU A 251 -7.31 19.06 -7.30
CA GLU A 251 -6.13 18.48 -6.67
C GLU A 251 -6.23 16.96 -6.45
N CYS A 252 -7.44 16.42 -6.36
CA CYS A 252 -7.69 14.99 -6.19
C CYS A 252 -7.76 14.20 -7.51
N GLN A 253 -7.66 14.89 -8.65
CA GLN A 253 -7.72 14.26 -9.98
C GLN A 253 -6.33 13.93 -10.52
N THR A 254 -5.29 14.30 -9.77
CA THR A 254 -3.92 13.93 -10.07
C THR A 254 -3.48 12.84 -9.11
N GLY A 255 -3.06 11.72 -9.66
CA GLY A 255 -2.41 10.64 -8.92
C GLY A 255 -0.91 10.59 -9.15
N GLY A 256 -0.21 9.78 -8.38
CA GLY A 256 1.19 9.51 -8.52
C GLY A 256 1.46 8.02 -8.75
N LEU A 257 2.37 7.72 -9.65
CA LEU A 257 2.95 6.40 -9.84
C LEU A 257 4.38 6.44 -9.33
N ALA A 258 4.63 5.78 -8.18
CA ALA A 258 5.96 5.61 -7.63
C ALA A 258 6.64 4.43 -8.30
N GLU A 259 7.80 4.65 -8.89
CA GLU A 259 8.59 3.60 -9.49
C GLU A 259 10.02 3.60 -8.92
N PHE A 260 10.55 2.42 -8.65
CA PHE A 260 11.96 2.23 -8.28
C PHE A 260 12.41 0.80 -8.62
N THR A 261 13.71 0.59 -8.64
CA THR A 261 14.30 -0.74 -8.84
C THR A 261 15.01 -1.19 -7.57
N ALA A 262 14.92 -2.49 -7.28
CA ALA A 262 15.78 -3.14 -6.28
C ALA A 262 16.84 -3.96 -7.02
N VAL A 263 18.13 -3.72 -6.72
CA VAL A 263 19.26 -4.36 -7.39
C VAL A 263 20.13 -5.06 -6.36
N LYS A 264 20.34 -6.36 -6.54
CA LYS A 264 21.29 -7.12 -5.75
C LYS A 264 22.69 -6.93 -6.31
N GLN A 265 23.59 -6.36 -5.51
CA GLN A 265 24.98 -6.12 -5.87
C GLN A 265 25.80 -7.41 -5.82
N ALA A 266 27.02 -7.40 -6.40
CA ALA A 266 27.91 -8.56 -6.43
C ALA A 266 28.35 -9.04 -5.02
N ASP A 267 28.36 -8.15 -4.04
CA ASP A 267 28.65 -8.44 -2.62
C ASP A 267 27.44 -8.96 -1.84
N GLY A 268 26.27 -9.01 -2.49
CA GLY A 268 25.00 -9.46 -1.90
C GLY A 268 24.16 -8.33 -1.29
N GLU A 269 24.67 -7.10 -1.24
CA GLU A 269 23.89 -5.94 -0.79
C GLU A 269 22.75 -5.62 -1.75
N ILE A 270 21.62 -5.13 -1.22
CA ILE A 270 20.50 -4.63 -2.03
C ILE A 270 20.52 -3.11 -2.03
N CYS A 271 20.44 -2.53 -3.21
CA CYS A 271 20.26 -1.10 -3.39
C CYS A 271 18.92 -0.82 -4.06
N LEU A 272 18.16 0.14 -3.53
CA LEU A 272 17.05 0.75 -4.25
C LEU A 272 17.61 1.82 -5.19
N GLY A 273 17.13 1.87 -6.41
CA GLY A 273 17.64 2.82 -7.41
C GLY A 273 16.57 3.22 -8.42
N LYS A 274 16.88 4.19 -9.27
CA LYS A 274 15.97 4.73 -10.28
C LYS A 274 14.61 5.16 -9.68
N CYS A 275 14.67 5.77 -8.49
CA CYS A 275 13.46 6.20 -7.79
C CYS A 275 12.90 7.45 -8.48
N TYR A 276 11.62 7.44 -8.79
CA TYR A 276 10.90 8.62 -9.30
C TYR A 276 9.40 8.53 -9.00
N LEU A 277 8.75 9.67 -9.09
CA LEU A 277 7.31 9.82 -8.98
C LEU A 277 6.81 10.46 -10.27
N GLU A 278 5.95 9.76 -10.98
CA GLU A 278 5.27 10.28 -12.16
C GLU A 278 3.85 10.66 -11.78
N THR A 279 3.42 11.85 -12.14
CA THR A 279 2.02 12.27 -11.97
C THR A 279 1.19 11.78 -13.14
N ILE A 280 0.01 11.27 -12.83
CA ILE A 280 -0.99 10.76 -13.79
C ILE A 280 -2.32 11.47 -13.54
N SER A 281 -3.10 11.72 -14.58
CA SER A 281 -4.40 12.38 -14.52
C SER A 281 -5.42 11.71 -15.44
#